data_e33ee2f1fcbb40ffb5dfb5bfa08a2e66
#
_entry.id   e33ee2f1fcbb40ffb5dfb5bfa08a2e66
#
_cell.length_a   1.000
_cell.length_b   1.000
_cell.length_c   1.000
_cell.angle_alpha   90.00
_cell.angle_beta   90.00
_cell.angle_gamma   90.00
#
_symmetry.space_group_name_H-M   'P 1'
#
loop_
_entity.id
_entity.type
_entity.pdbx_description
1 polymer ?
#
loop_
_entity_poly.entity_id
_entity_poly.type
_entity_poly.pdbx_seq_one_letter_code
_entity_poly.pdbx_strand_id
1 'polypeptide(L)'
;MQYTSLQTSTKPFDPERGWFKTIGNITVTSNDIVSRWLAPGQLIDPGLWMKVHPYCSAAICGAEAAETVAHSIYTTSSSYVSKHYNVSPDAEEQGKRRLCATLVSSLWNDIDRVTVHFPPGADAALRYTAPTTGREGQFSIEYIVYQVFAYGAVQDELFKIDTIDQSVRDYMSRIERFYDLPKVSQTERITKVTVTLKSGDTFTEMVNNPKGSPNNPLTLEDIRIKLGLTLQADQIDRIMEAFTRTDEVEPFLQTLRKEGVLHV
;
A
#
# COMPACT_ATOMS: atom_id res chain seq x y z
N MET A 1 -32.59 -15.64 -3.62
CA MET A 1 -32.26 -14.39 -4.34
C MET A 1 -32.31 -14.71 -5.83
N GLN A 2 -33.23 -14.09 -6.57
CA GLN A 2 -33.26 -14.22 -8.03
C GLN A 2 -32.15 -13.33 -8.59
N TYR A 3 -31.18 -13.92 -9.25
CA TYR A 3 -30.18 -13.16 -10.03
C TYR A 3 -30.93 -12.55 -11.22
N THR A 4 -31.10 -11.23 -11.21
CA THR A 4 -31.50 -10.51 -12.41
C THR A 4 -30.41 -10.64 -13.43
N SER A 5 -30.66 -11.27 -14.58
CA SER A 5 -29.70 -11.36 -15.67
C SER A 5 -29.35 -9.94 -16.13
N LEU A 6 -28.10 -9.52 -15.91
CA LEU A 6 -27.56 -8.31 -16.49
C LEU A 6 -27.54 -8.48 -18.01
N GLN A 7 -28.37 -7.69 -18.71
CA GLN A 7 -28.29 -7.63 -20.17
C GLN A 7 -27.04 -6.83 -20.54
N THR A 8 -26.09 -7.47 -21.20
CA THR A 8 -24.92 -6.83 -21.76
C THR A 8 -25.16 -6.40 -23.20
N SER A 9 -24.46 -5.35 -23.64
CA SER A 9 -24.48 -4.94 -25.04
C SER A 9 -23.97 -6.05 -25.97
N THR A 10 -24.66 -6.27 -27.07
CA THR A 10 -24.20 -7.19 -28.15
C THR A 10 -23.01 -6.62 -28.92
N LYS A 11 -22.66 -5.35 -28.71
CA LYS A 11 -21.53 -4.64 -29.33
C LYS A 11 -20.69 -3.94 -28.28
N PRO A 12 -19.97 -4.70 -27.41
CA PRO A 12 -19.24 -4.11 -26.29
C PRO A 12 -18.09 -3.19 -26.75
N PHE A 13 -17.60 -3.36 -27.96
CA PHE A 13 -16.48 -2.58 -28.53
C PHE A 13 -16.94 -1.59 -29.62
N ASP A 14 -18.23 -1.26 -29.64
CA ASP A 14 -18.75 -0.24 -30.58
C ASP A 14 -18.01 1.09 -30.38
N PRO A 15 -17.48 1.75 -31.45
CA PRO A 15 -16.67 2.95 -31.33
C PRO A 15 -17.46 4.16 -30.81
N GLU A 16 -18.78 4.17 -30.93
CA GLU A 16 -19.62 5.28 -30.47
C GLU A 16 -20.24 5.07 -29.09
N ARG A 17 -20.53 3.82 -28.72
CA ARG A 17 -21.28 3.47 -27.50
C ARG A 17 -20.66 2.32 -26.69
N GLY A 18 -19.56 1.75 -27.18
CA GLY A 18 -18.90 0.64 -26.53
C GLY A 18 -18.05 1.05 -25.34
N TRP A 19 -17.44 0.05 -24.76
CA TRP A 19 -16.63 0.17 -23.55
C TRP A 19 -15.49 1.16 -23.69
N PHE A 20 -14.77 1.17 -24.84
CA PHE A 20 -13.67 2.12 -25.08
C PHE A 20 -14.11 3.58 -25.06
N LYS A 21 -15.32 3.87 -25.55
CA LYS A 21 -15.89 5.21 -25.50
C LYS A 21 -16.23 5.61 -24.07
N THR A 22 -16.76 4.68 -23.30
CA THR A 22 -17.20 4.91 -21.91
C THR A 22 -16.01 5.15 -20.96
N ILE A 23 -14.91 4.41 -21.12
CA ILE A 23 -13.77 4.49 -20.21
C ILE A 23 -12.76 5.58 -20.52
N GLY A 24 -12.80 6.25 -21.67
CA GLY A 24 -11.81 7.28 -21.94
C GLY A 24 -11.91 7.95 -23.29
N ASN A 25 -13.00 7.82 -24.00
CA ASN A 25 -13.13 8.37 -25.36
C ASN A 25 -11.97 7.96 -26.30
N ILE A 26 -11.46 6.74 -26.10
CA ILE A 26 -10.31 6.20 -26.82
C ILE A 26 -10.80 5.69 -28.18
N THR A 27 -10.29 6.27 -29.25
CA THR A 27 -10.45 5.72 -30.60
C THR A 27 -9.39 4.65 -30.77
N VAL A 28 -9.80 3.38 -30.67
CA VAL A 28 -8.91 2.21 -30.87
C VAL A 28 -9.14 1.67 -32.27
N THR A 29 -8.11 1.59 -33.08
CA THR A 29 -8.16 0.96 -34.40
C THR A 29 -7.84 -0.54 -34.29
N SER A 30 -8.25 -1.32 -35.30
CA SER A 30 -7.88 -2.73 -35.37
C SER A 30 -6.36 -2.93 -35.32
N ASN A 31 -5.58 -2.01 -35.90
CA ASN A 31 -4.12 -2.03 -35.86
C ASN A 31 -3.57 -1.82 -34.45
N ASP A 32 -4.19 -0.98 -33.63
CA ASP A 32 -3.77 -0.76 -32.23
C ASP A 32 -3.92 -2.03 -31.39
N ILE A 33 -4.96 -2.82 -31.66
CA ILE A 33 -5.20 -4.10 -30.99
C ILE A 33 -4.21 -5.17 -31.49
N VAL A 34 -4.06 -5.29 -32.81
CA VAL A 34 -3.28 -6.38 -33.45
C VAL A 34 -1.77 -6.15 -33.32
N SER A 35 -1.31 -4.89 -33.36
CA SER A 35 0.13 -4.57 -33.28
C SER A 35 0.80 -5.04 -31.98
N ARG A 36 0.03 -5.22 -30.92
CA ARG A 36 0.53 -5.71 -29.61
C ARG A 36 0.06 -7.11 -29.28
N TRP A 37 -0.58 -7.82 -30.21
CA TRP A 37 -1.17 -9.13 -29.95
C TRP A 37 -0.17 -10.19 -29.51
N LEU A 38 1.07 -10.13 -30.00
CA LEU A 38 2.16 -11.03 -29.64
C LEU A 38 3.15 -10.42 -28.63
N ALA A 39 2.91 -9.19 -28.19
CA ALA A 39 3.71 -8.58 -27.12
C ALA A 39 3.42 -9.30 -25.80
N PRO A 40 4.39 -9.34 -24.86
CA PRO A 40 4.12 -9.83 -23.51
C PRO A 40 2.88 -9.16 -22.91
N GLY A 41 1.98 -9.98 -22.36
CA GLY A 41 0.79 -9.44 -21.65
C GLY A 41 1.22 -8.58 -20.46
N GLN A 42 0.37 -7.66 -20.02
CA GLN A 42 0.66 -6.75 -18.91
C GLN A 42 0.95 -7.47 -17.57
N LEU A 43 0.57 -8.74 -17.45
CA LEU A 43 0.97 -9.59 -16.32
C LEU A 43 2.48 -9.87 -16.29
N ILE A 44 3.14 -9.82 -17.47
CA ILE A 44 4.56 -10.10 -17.63
C ILE A 44 5.33 -8.79 -17.76
N ASP A 45 4.85 -7.83 -18.57
CA ASP A 45 5.47 -6.54 -18.79
C ASP A 45 4.41 -5.42 -18.80
N PRO A 46 4.43 -4.50 -17.83
CA PRO A 46 5.41 -4.25 -16.76
C PRO A 46 5.33 -5.20 -15.55
N GLY A 47 4.43 -6.18 -15.53
CA GLY A 47 4.23 -7.08 -14.42
C GLY A 47 3.13 -6.63 -13.45
N LEU A 48 2.86 -7.47 -12.45
CA LEU A 48 1.83 -7.22 -11.44
C LEU A 48 2.38 -6.46 -10.24
N TRP A 49 1.58 -5.53 -9.74
CA TRP A 49 1.79 -4.88 -8.45
C TRP A 49 0.96 -5.61 -7.40
N MET A 50 1.61 -6.13 -6.38
CA MET A 50 0.96 -6.82 -5.27
C MET A 50 0.82 -5.88 -4.08
N LYS A 51 -0.41 -5.66 -3.63
CA LYS A 51 -0.66 -4.84 -2.44
C LYS A 51 -0.41 -5.64 -1.17
N VAL A 52 0.33 -5.06 -0.24
CA VAL A 52 0.46 -5.59 1.13
C VAL A 52 -0.81 -5.26 1.93
N HIS A 53 -1.32 -4.04 1.83
CA HIS A 53 -2.46 -3.50 2.59
C HIS A 53 -3.64 -3.10 1.69
N PRO A 54 -4.88 -3.03 2.20
CA PRO A 54 -6.11 -2.80 1.43
C PRO A 54 -6.39 -1.31 1.16
N TYR A 55 -5.38 -0.49 0.93
CA TYR A 55 -5.56 0.93 0.57
C TYR A 55 -5.22 1.21 -0.91
N CYS A 56 -5.50 2.43 -1.35
CA CYS A 56 -5.27 2.85 -2.74
C CYS A 56 -3.80 2.73 -3.14
N SER A 57 -3.53 2.15 -4.32
CA SER A 57 -2.16 1.97 -4.81
C SER A 57 -1.38 3.28 -5.02
N ALA A 58 -2.05 4.42 -5.15
CA ALA A 58 -1.40 5.73 -5.22
C ALA A 58 -0.65 6.11 -3.92
N ALA A 59 -0.98 5.47 -2.78
CA ALA A 59 -0.36 5.73 -1.50
C ALA A 59 0.81 4.79 -1.15
N ILE A 60 1.07 3.72 -1.92
CA ILE A 60 2.03 2.68 -1.55
C ILE A 60 3.43 3.27 -1.33
N CYS A 61 3.93 4.09 -2.27
CA CYS A 61 5.24 4.73 -2.13
C CYS A 61 5.30 5.67 -0.92
N GLY A 62 4.22 6.40 -0.66
CA GLY A 62 4.15 7.32 0.48
C GLY A 62 4.11 6.59 1.83
N ALA A 63 3.42 5.46 1.91
CA ALA A 63 3.39 4.62 3.11
C ALA A 63 4.80 4.06 3.42
N GLU A 64 5.47 3.47 2.43
CA GLU A 64 6.80 2.90 2.59
C GLU A 64 7.86 3.98 2.90
N ALA A 65 7.77 5.15 2.25
CA ALA A 65 8.63 6.28 2.58
C ALA A 65 8.42 6.75 4.03
N ALA A 66 7.18 6.81 4.49
CA ALA A 66 6.87 7.17 5.88
C ALA A 66 7.41 6.13 6.87
N GLU A 67 7.31 4.84 6.57
CA GLU A 67 7.87 3.75 7.39
C GLU A 67 9.40 3.88 7.51
N THR A 68 10.08 4.15 6.40
CA THR A 68 11.54 4.35 6.40
C THR A 68 11.93 5.60 7.19
N VAL A 69 11.20 6.71 7.03
CA VAL A 69 11.43 7.92 7.83
C VAL A 69 11.18 7.66 9.31
N ALA A 70 10.10 7.00 9.69
CA ALA A 70 9.83 6.64 11.08
C ALA A 70 10.98 5.83 11.67
N HIS A 71 11.46 4.82 10.96
CA HIS A 71 12.61 4.02 11.37
C HIS A 71 13.87 4.87 11.54
N SER A 72 14.15 5.77 10.61
CA SER A 72 15.32 6.66 10.67
C SER A 72 15.28 7.59 11.89
N ILE A 73 14.10 8.15 12.22
CA ILE A 73 13.92 8.97 13.42
C ILE A 73 14.26 8.18 14.69
N TYR A 74 13.78 6.93 14.79
CA TYR A 74 14.03 6.09 15.97
C TYR A 74 15.47 5.65 16.10
N THR A 75 16.19 5.42 15.01
CA THR A 75 17.56 4.92 15.04
C THR A 75 18.61 6.02 15.13
N THR A 76 18.31 7.23 14.66
CA THR A 76 19.31 8.29 14.50
C THR A 76 19.13 9.43 15.49
N SER A 77 17.90 9.69 15.95
CA SER A 77 17.66 10.77 16.90
C SER A 77 18.15 10.39 18.31
N SER A 78 19.26 10.98 18.72
CA SER A 78 19.85 10.75 20.05
C SER A 78 18.88 11.04 21.20
N SER A 79 17.91 11.93 21.01
CA SER A 79 16.85 12.22 21.98
C SER A 79 15.85 11.08 22.11
N TYR A 80 15.62 10.28 21.06
CA TYR A 80 14.77 9.11 21.07
C TYR A 80 15.50 7.87 21.57
N VAL A 81 16.73 7.65 21.11
CA VAL A 81 17.58 6.53 21.50
C VAL A 81 17.81 6.53 23.03
N SER A 82 18.10 7.68 23.64
CA SER A 82 18.36 7.77 25.08
C SER A 82 17.13 7.63 25.97
N LYS A 83 15.93 7.95 25.49
CA LYS A 83 14.67 7.82 26.24
C LYS A 83 14.05 6.43 26.23
N HIS A 84 14.32 5.62 25.19
CA HIS A 84 13.52 4.45 24.89
C HIS A 84 14.29 3.15 24.65
N TYR A 85 15.62 3.18 24.57
CA TYR A 85 16.44 2.00 24.38
C TYR A 85 17.09 1.51 25.69
N ASN A 86 16.35 0.69 26.41
CA ASN A 86 16.89 -0.38 27.26
C ASN A 86 16.48 -1.72 26.61
N VAL A 87 16.86 -1.97 25.37
CA VAL A 87 16.54 -3.20 24.64
C VAL A 87 17.86 -3.92 24.34
N SER A 88 17.91 -5.19 24.76
CA SER A 88 18.99 -6.14 24.53
C SER A 88 19.33 -6.27 23.03
N PRO A 89 20.63 -6.46 22.67
CA PRO A 89 21.06 -6.63 21.27
C PRO A 89 20.39 -7.76 20.49
N ASP A 90 19.86 -8.77 21.18
CA ASP A 90 19.19 -9.93 20.55
C ASP A 90 17.80 -9.61 19.98
N ALA A 91 17.28 -8.42 20.26
CA ALA A 91 16.00 -7.95 19.71
C ALA A 91 16.13 -7.30 18.32
N GLU A 92 17.36 -7.12 17.81
CA GLU A 92 17.63 -6.33 16.61
C GLU A 92 17.12 -7.00 15.31
N GLU A 93 17.06 -8.34 15.27
CA GLU A 93 16.62 -9.06 14.08
C GLU A 93 15.10 -9.31 14.05
N GLN A 94 14.45 -9.43 15.21
CA GLN A 94 12.99 -9.44 15.33
C GLN A 94 12.40 -8.04 15.47
N GLY A 95 13.19 -7.03 15.85
CA GLY A 95 12.81 -5.65 16.08
C GLY A 95 12.57 -4.82 14.82
N LYS A 96 13.03 -5.25 13.64
CA LYS A 96 12.84 -4.51 12.37
C LYS A 96 11.38 -4.37 11.93
N ARG A 97 10.42 -5.06 12.56
CA ARG A 97 8.99 -5.05 12.17
C ARG A 97 7.98 -4.82 13.30
N ARG A 98 8.43 -4.60 14.52
CA ARG A 98 7.57 -4.16 15.63
C ARG A 98 8.26 -3.02 16.37
N LEU A 99 8.22 -1.83 15.79
CA LEU A 99 8.31 -0.66 16.63
C LEU A 99 7.18 -0.79 17.67
N CYS A 100 7.56 -0.86 18.95
CA CYS A 100 6.60 -1.06 20.02
C CYS A 100 5.54 0.06 19.92
N ALA A 101 4.27 -0.29 19.81
CA ALA A 101 3.16 0.66 19.65
C ALA A 101 3.19 1.80 20.68
N THR A 102 3.76 1.55 21.86
CA THR A 102 3.95 2.56 22.92
C THR A 102 4.99 3.62 22.55
N LEU A 103 6.02 3.27 21.78
CA LEU A 103 7.06 4.22 21.34
C LEU A 103 6.54 5.09 20.20
N VAL A 104 5.77 4.51 19.30
CA VAL A 104 5.27 5.18 18.11
C VAL A 104 4.20 6.21 18.45
N SER A 105 3.32 5.93 19.41
CA SER A 105 2.29 6.89 19.85
C SER A 105 2.87 8.20 20.41
N SER A 106 4.15 8.20 20.82
CA SER A 106 4.83 9.42 21.27
C SER A 106 5.41 10.26 20.12
N LEU A 107 5.63 9.68 18.94
CA LEU A 107 6.30 10.37 17.82
C LEU A 107 5.50 11.59 17.34
N TRP A 108 4.17 11.50 17.27
CA TRP A 108 3.32 12.62 16.90
C TRP A 108 3.45 13.85 17.81
N ASN A 109 3.87 13.66 19.07
CA ASN A 109 4.08 14.77 19.99
C ASN A 109 5.31 15.60 19.60
N ASP A 110 6.27 15.00 18.91
CA ASP A 110 7.53 15.64 18.52
C ASP A 110 7.54 16.06 17.04
N ILE A 111 6.60 15.58 16.23
CA ILE A 111 6.41 16.03 14.85
C ILE A 111 5.78 17.42 14.85
N ASP A 112 6.42 18.35 14.15
CA ASP A 112 5.87 19.67 13.82
C ASP A 112 5.02 19.58 12.55
N ARG A 113 5.59 19.05 11.47
CA ARG A 113 4.96 18.95 10.15
C ARG A 113 5.43 17.72 9.36
N VAL A 114 4.55 17.19 8.53
CA VAL A 114 4.86 16.19 7.52
C VAL A 114 4.50 16.73 6.15
N THR A 115 5.38 16.60 5.16
CA THR A 115 5.09 16.92 3.76
C THR A 115 5.18 15.67 2.89
N VAL A 116 4.18 15.49 2.04
CA VAL A 116 4.12 14.37 1.09
C VAL A 116 4.13 14.95 -0.32
N HIS A 117 5.15 14.59 -1.09
CA HIS A 117 5.40 15.15 -2.40
C HIS A 117 5.06 14.12 -3.48
N PHE A 118 4.29 14.55 -4.48
CA PHE A 118 3.85 13.76 -5.62
C PHE A 118 4.26 14.40 -6.95
N PRO A 119 4.34 13.63 -8.03
CA PRO A 119 4.19 14.16 -9.38
C PRO A 119 2.78 14.77 -9.56
N PRO A 120 2.61 15.83 -10.34
CA PRO A 120 1.30 16.41 -10.59
C PRO A 120 0.28 15.38 -11.07
N GLY A 121 -0.83 15.23 -10.33
CA GLY A 121 -1.94 14.31 -10.62
C GLY A 121 -1.72 12.85 -10.22
N ALA A 122 -0.57 12.47 -9.64
CA ALA A 122 -0.30 11.11 -9.22
C ALA A 122 -1.15 10.66 -8.01
N ASP A 123 -1.66 11.62 -7.24
CA ASP A 123 -2.53 11.42 -6.09
C ASP A 123 -4.04 11.55 -6.41
N ALA A 124 -4.44 11.68 -7.68
CA ALA A 124 -5.83 11.94 -8.07
C ALA A 124 -6.86 10.94 -7.49
N ALA A 125 -6.43 9.71 -7.19
CA ALA A 125 -7.27 8.70 -6.54
C ALA A 125 -7.35 8.88 -5.01
N LEU A 126 -6.47 9.67 -4.39
CA LEU A 126 -6.43 9.92 -2.95
C LEU A 126 -7.30 11.13 -2.60
N ARG A 127 -8.61 10.97 -2.75
CA ARG A 127 -9.58 12.08 -2.73
C ARG A 127 -9.86 12.70 -1.37
N TYR A 128 -9.55 12.00 -0.29
CA TYR A 128 -9.87 12.45 1.06
C TYR A 128 -8.61 13.00 1.76
N THR A 129 -8.61 14.28 2.07
CA THR A 129 -7.55 14.93 2.86
C THR A 129 -7.86 14.92 4.37
N ALA A 130 -9.15 14.82 4.71
CA ALA A 130 -9.64 14.74 6.09
C ALA A 130 -10.73 13.68 6.20
N PRO A 131 -10.39 12.38 6.04
CA PRO A 131 -11.36 11.30 6.08
C PRO A 131 -12.05 11.24 7.46
N THR A 132 -13.34 10.88 7.46
CA THR A 132 -14.16 10.72 8.65
C THR A 132 -14.40 9.26 9.01
N THR A 133 -14.19 8.34 8.07
CA THR A 133 -14.35 6.90 8.24
C THR A 133 -13.09 6.15 7.79
N GLY A 134 -12.88 4.96 8.33
CA GLY A 134 -11.78 4.10 7.89
C GLY A 134 -11.83 3.80 6.39
N ARG A 135 -13.04 3.65 5.81
CA ARG A 135 -13.23 3.41 4.38
C ARG A 135 -12.76 4.60 3.52
N GLU A 136 -13.03 5.83 3.93
CA GLU A 136 -12.48 7.03 3.28
C GLU A 136 -10.96 7.07 3.45
N GLY A 137 -10.47 6.63 4.60
CA GLY A 137 -9.05 6.53 4.92
C GLY A 137 -8.24 5.65 3.96
N GLN A 138 -8.87 4.65 3.32
CA GLN A 138 -8.21 3.86 2.26
C GLN A 138 -7.78 4.71 1.06
N PHE A 139 -8.37 5.89 0.89
CA PHE A 139 -8.13 6.84 -0.18
C PHE A 139 -7.60 8.19 0.34
N SER A 140 -6.86 8.16 1.46
CA SER A 140 -6.24 9.32 2.11
C SER A 140 -4.78 9.02 2.41
N ILE A 141 -3.86 9.79 1.83
CA ILE A 141 -2.46 9.68 2.20
C ILE A 141 -2.22 10.16 3.63
N GLU A 142 -2.98 11.17 4.07
CA GLU A 142 -2.90 11.72 5.43
C GLU A 142 -3.20 10.65 6.47
N TYR A 143 -4.26 9.86 6.25
CA TYR A 143 -4.64 8.81 7.19
C TYR A 143 -3.64 7.64 7.19
N ILE A 144 -3.12 7.28 6.03
CA ILE A 144 -2.13 6.20 5.89
C ILE A 144 -0.81 6.61 6.56
N VAL A 145 -0.32 7.81 6.29
CA VAL A 145 0.90 8.35 6.90
C VAL A 145 0.72 8.56 8.40
N TYR A 146 -0.47 9.03 8.83
CA TYR A 146 -0.81 9.09 10.24
C TYR A 146 -0.65 7.72 10.92
N GLN A 147 -1.21 6.65 10.35
CA GLN A 147 -1.11 5.31 10.94
C GLN A 147 0.35 4.87 11.10
N VAL A 148 1.20 5.10 10.09
CA VAL A 148 2.62 4.76 10.16
C VAL A 148 3.29 5.45 11.35
N PHE A 149 3.11 6.77 11.52
CA PHE A 149 3.71 7.50 12.62
C PHE A 149 3.03 7.28 13.97
N ALA A 150 1.80 6.76 14.00
CA ALA A 150 1.09 6.43 15.23
C ALA A 150 1.32 5.00 15.71
N TYR A 151 1.54 4.06 14.79
CA TYR A 151 1.57 2.63 15.09
C TYR A 151 2.82 1.90 14.56
N GLY A 152 3.72 2.59 13.87
CA GLY A 152 4.93 2.03 13.25
C GLY A 152 4.69 1.31 11.92
N ALA A 153 3.44 1.05 11.57
CA ALA A 153 3.01 0.44 10.31
C ALA A 153 1.52 0.69 10.08
N VAL A 154 1.08 0.49 8.85
CA VAL A 154 -0.35 0.55 8.52
C VAL A 154 -1.11 -0.59 9.20
N GLN A 155 -2.26 -0.26 9.79
CA GLN A 155 -3.14 -1.19 10.50
C GLN A 155 -4.41 -1.42 9.68
N ASP A 156 -4.58 -2.61 9.10
CA ASP A 156 -5.71 -2.95 8.21
C ASP A 156 -7.08 -2.81 8.91
N GLU A 157 -7.13 -3.07 10.23
CA GLU A 157 -8.36 -2.97 11.02
C GLU A 157 -8.87 -1.53 11.11
N LEU A 158 -7.98 -0.54 11.05
CA LEU A 158 -8.36 0.87 11.08
C LEU A 158 -9.10 1.33 9.81
N PHE A 159 -9.03 0.56 8.73
CA PHE A 159 -9.84 0.82 7.54
C PHE A 159 -11.29 0.33 7.66
N LYS A 160 -11.62 -0.41 8.72
CA LYS A 160 -12.96 -0.96 8.98
C LYS A 160 -13.78 -0.12 9.96
N ILE A 161 -13.17 0.87 10.62
CA ILE A 161 -13.86 1.69 11.62
C ILE A 161 -14.87 2.64 10.97
N ASP A 162 -16.00 2.84 11.64
CA ASP A 162 -17.07 3.69 11.15
C ASP A 162 -16.78 5.19 11.34
N THR A 163 -15.97 5.54 12.33
CA THR A 163 -15.65 6.95 12.63
C THR A 163 -14.20 7.10 13.03
N ILE A 164 -13.53 8.07 12.43
CA ILE A 164 -12.18 8.52 12.82
C ILE A 164 -12.32 9.67 13.82
N ASP A 165 -11.71 9.52 14.99
CA ASP A 165 -11.75 10.51 16.05
C ASP A 165 -11.22 11.88 15.62
N GLN A 166 -11.75 12.94 16.23
CA GLN A 166 -11.32 14.31 15.96
C GLN A 166 -9.82 14.50 16.26
N SER A 167 -9.30 13.91 17.33
CA SER A 167 -7.87 13.97 17.67
C SER A 167 -6.97 13.41 16.57
N VAL A 168 -7.39 12.34 15.89
CA VAL A 168 -6.68 11.77 14.73
C VAL A 168 -6.72 12.75 13.56
N ARG A 169 -7.86 13.39 13.31
CA ARG A 169 -8.01 14.41 12.26
C ARG A 169 -7.14 15.65 12.53
N ASP A 170 -6.98 16.02 13.79
CA ASP A 170 -6.09 17.12 14.19
C ASP A 170 -4.62 16.80 13.90
N TYR A 171 -4.19 15.53 14.06
CA TYR A 171 -2.86 15.10 13.62
C TYR A 171 -2.72 15.11 12.10
N MET A 172 -3.72 14.61 11.36
CA MET A 172 -3.70 14.61 9.90
C MET A 172 -3.61 16.02 9.31
N SER A 173 -4.12 17.05 9.99
CA SER A 173 -4.03 18.46 9.54
C SER A 173 -2.60 18.99 9.44
N ARG A 174 -1.61 18.31 10.03
CA ARG A 174 -0.18 18.63 9.92
C ARG A 174 0.50 17.96 8.71
N ILE A 175 -0.25 17.19 7.92
CA ILE A 175 0.26 16.49 6.74
C ILE A 175 -0.17 17.27 5.51
N GLU A 176 0.79 17.82 4.77
CA GLU A 176 0.55 18.65 3.60
C GLU A 176 1.02 17.96 2.33
N ARG A 177 0.26 18.12 1.22
CA ARG A 177 0.63 17.60 -0.11
C ARG A 177 1.32 18.66 -0.94
N PHE A 178 2.39 18.25 -1.64
CA PHE A 178 3.11 19.05 -2.62
C PHE A 178 3.17 18.31 -3.96
N TYR A 179 3.25 19.06 -5.06
CA TYR A 179 3.22 18.53 -6.43
C TYR A 179 4.44 18.97 -7.23
N ASP A 180 5.61 18.80 -6.63
CA ASP A 180 6.91 19.30 -7.12
C ASP A 180 7.82 18.17 -7.65
N LEU A 181 7.38 16.92 -7.63
CA LEU A 181 8.15 15.83 -8.22
C LEU A 181 7.96 15.78 -9.75
N PRO A 182 8.98 15.29 -10.47
CA PRO A 182 8.88 15.13 -11.92
C PRO A 182 7.77 14.14 -12.28
N LYS A 183 7.12 14.35 -13.43
CA LYS A 183 6.19 13.38 -14.00
C LYS A 183 6.95 12.11 -14.33
N VAL A 184 6.39 10.98 -13.93
CA VAL A 184 6.85 9.64 -14.28
C VAL A 184 5.85 8.97 -15.24
N SER A 185 6.22 7.82 -15.81
CA SER A 185 5.32 7.05 -16.67
C SER A 185 4.08 6.58 -15.88
N GLN A 186 3.03 6.18 -16.59
CA GLN A 186 1.80 5.67 -15.95
C GLN A 186 2.02 4.37 -15.16
N THR A 187 3.09 3.65 -15.47
CA THR A 187 3.47 2.40 -14.81
C THR A 187 4.41 2.60 -13.63
N GLU A 188 4.94 3.80 -13.45
CA GLU A 188 5.82 4.17 -12.34
C GLU A 188 5.07 4.94 -11.28
N ARG A 189 5.56 4.85 -10.06
CA ARG A 189 5.07 5.64 -8.93
C ARG A 189 6.26 6.18 -8.16
N ILE A 190 6.16 7.40 -7.73
CA ILE A 190 7.18 8.05 -6.91
C ILE A 190 6.49 8.94 -5.88
N THR A 191 6.94 8.87 -4.65
CA THR A 191 6.48 9.73 -3.57
C THR A 191 7.65 10.01 -2.63
N LYS A 192 7.79 11.26 -2.19
CA LYS A 192 8.76 11.69 -1.18
C LYS A 192 8.00 12.11 0.07
N VAL A 193 8.43 11.63 1.22
CA VAL A 193 7.91 12.05 2.53
C VAL A 193 9.02 12.76 3.29
N THR A 194 8.70 13.93 3.83
CA THR A 194 9.61 14.69 4.70
C THR A 194 8.90 14.98 6.03
N VAL A 195 9.59 14.68 7.12
CA VAL A 195 9.13 14.98 8.49
C VAL A 195 10.05 16.01 9.09
N THR A 196 9.46 17.07 9.63
CA THR A 196 10.17 18.08 10.44
C THR A 196 9.75 17.88 11.90
N LEU A 197 10.71 17.69 12.77
CA LEU A 197 10.49 17.60 14.22
C LEU A 197 10.46 19.00 14.84
N LYS A 198 9.83 19.13 16.01
CA LYS A 198 9.84 20.37 16.80
C LYS A 198 11.24 20.80 17.24
N SER A 199 12.21 19.89 17.26
CA SER A 199 13.64 20.20 17.45
C SER A 199 14.27 20.95 16.28
N GLY A 200 13.62 20.96 15.11
CA GLY A 200 14.15 21.47 13.84
C GLY A 200 14.80 20.40 12.97
N ASP A 201 15.01 19.18 13.49
CA ASP A 201 15.54 18.07 12.72
C ASP A 201 14.59 17.68 11.59
N THR A 202 15.16 17.33 10.43
CA THR A 202 14.36 16.96 9.25
C THR A 202 14.83 15.62 8.70
N PHE A 203 13.85 14.73 8.41
CA PHE A 203 14.06 13.41 7.86
C PHE A 203 13.29 13.28 6.55
N THR A 204 13.95 12.77 5.52
CA THR A 204 13.35 12.67 4.19
C THR A 204 13.64 11.31 3.58
N GLU A 205 12.63 10.71 2.96
CA GLU A 205 12.75 9.49 2.16
C GLU A 205 11.94 9.61 0.88
N MET A 206 12.42 8.97 -0.19
CA MET A 206 11.77 8.95 -1.49
C MET A 206 11.73 7.52 -2.04
N VAL A 207 10.53 7.02 -2.32
CA VAL A 207 10.31 5.67 -2.83
C VAL A 207 9.76 5.73 -4.24
N ASN A 208 10.37 4.95 -5.15
CA ASN A 208 9.94 4.78 -6.54
C ASN A 208 9.67 3.32 -6.93
N ASN A 209 10.21 2.37 -6.17
CA ASN A 209 9.98 0.94 -6.35
C ASN A 209 9.49 0.34 -5.03
N PRO A 210 8.23 0.57 -4.65
CA PRO A 210 7.72 0.10 -3.38
C PRO A 210 7.61 -1.42 -3.35
N LYS A 211 7.61 -1.99 -2.18
CA LYS A 211 7.44 -3.42 -1.94
C LYS A 211 6.17 -3.93 -2.63
N GLY A 212 6.30 -5.04 -3.37
CA GLY A 212 5.23 -5.62 -4.20
C GLY A 212 5.16 -5.05 -5.61
N SER A 213 6.03 -4.10 -5.99
CA SER A 213 6.20 -3.68 -7.38
C SER A 213 7.02 -4.72 -8.18
N PRO A 214 6.97 -4.72 -9.53
CA PRO A 214 7.77 -5.64 -10.35
C PRO A 214 9.27 -5.56 -10.08
N ASN A 215 9.79 -4.37 -9.77
CA ASN A 215 11.21 -4.13 -9.48
C ASN A 215 11.58 -4.37 -8.00
N ASN A 216 10.61 -4.60 -7.12
CA ASN A 216 10.78 -4.92 -5.71
C ASN A 216 9.67 -5.90 -5.28
N PRO A 217 9.66 -7.13 -5.81
CA PRO A 217 8.60 -8.10 -5.57
C PRO A 217 8.55 -8.53 -4.10
N LEU A 218 7.39 -9.05 -3.68
CA LEU A 218 7.24 -9.68 -2.37
C LEU A 218 8.12 -10.94 -2.30
N THR A 219 8.83 -11.08 -1.20
CA THR A 219 9.51 -12.33 -0.85
C THR A 219 8.50 -13.34 -0.30
N LEU A 220 8.90 -14.61 -0.18
CA LEU A 220 8.07 -15.62 0.47
C LEU A 220 7.74 -15.24 1.92
N GLU A 221 8.66 -14.59 2.62
CA GLU A 221 8.41 -14.10 3.97
C GLU A 221 7.37 -12.96 4.00
N ASP A 222 7.43 -12.03 3.05
CA ASP A 222 6.40 -10.99 2.93
C ASP A 222 5.02 -11.59 2.66
N ILE A 223 4.94 -12.65 1.84
CA ILE A 223 3.70 -13.39 1.58
C ILE A 223 3.23 -14.09 2.86
N ARG A 224 4.11 -14.73 3.61
CA ARG A 224 3.79 -15.37 4.88
C ARG A 224 3.21 -14.37 5.88
N ILE A 225 3.83 -13.20 6.02
CA ILE A 225 3.35 -12.13 6.90
C ILE A 225 1.96 -11.65 6.45
N LYS A 226 1.77 -11.44 5.15
CA LYS A 226 0.48 -11.04 4.60
C LYS A 226 -0.62 -12.07 4.86
N LEU A 227 -0.34 -13.35 4.71
CA LEU A 227 -1.28 -14.43 5.02
C LEU A 227 -1.62 -14.45 6.52
N GLY A 228 -0.67 -14.11 7.39
CA GLY A 228 -0.86 -14.01 8.84
C GLY A 228 -1.85 -12.96 9.31
N LEU A 229 -2.25 -12.03 8.42
CA LEU A 229 -3.33 -11.07 8.71
C LEU A 229 -4.73 -11.74 8.76
N THR A 230 -4.88 -12.93 8.17
CA THR A 230 -6.19 -13.59 8.02
C THR A 230 -6.20 -15.07 8.37
N LEU A 231 -5.04 -15.73 8.38
CA LEU A 231 -4.92 -17.19 8.57
C LEU A 231 -4.12 -17.52 9.82
N GLN A 232 -4.35 -18.72 10.35
CA GLN A 232 -3.57 -19.26 11.46
C GLN A 232 -2.21 -19.77 10.98
N ALA A 233 -1.22 -19.81 11.87
CA ALA A 233 0.16 -20.17 11.53
C ALA A 233 0.28 -21.55 10.86
N ASP A 234 -0.45 -22.55 11.35
CA ASP A 234 -0.45 -23.91 10.80
C ASP A 234 -1.09 -24.00 9.40
N GLN A 235 -2.11 -23.16 9.11
CA GLN A 235 -2.68 -23.04 7.75
C GLN A 235 -1.67 -22.41 6.79
N ILE A 236 -0.98 -21.38 7.24
CA ILE A 236 0.08 -20.70 6.46
C ILE A 236 1.18 -21.68 6.12
N ASP A 237 1.65 -22.47 7.08
CA ASP A 237 2.70 -23.46 6.86
C ASP A 237 2.31 -24.47 5.79
N ARG A 238 1.09 -25.01 5.84
CA ARG A 238 0.58 -25.94 4.82
C ARG A 238 0.45 -25.30 3.43
N ILE A 239 -0.02 -24.07 3.37
CA ILE A 239 -0.14 -23.33 2.09
C ILE A 239 1.24 -23.04 1.50
N MET A 240 2.17 -22.55 2.30
CA MET A 240 3.54 -22.24 1.86
C MET A 240 4.30 -23.49 1.43
N GLU A 241 4.12 -24.60 2.15
CA GLU A 241 4.69 -25.89 1.76
C GLU A 241 4.12 -26.38 0.42
N ALA A 242 2.81 -26.31 0.23
CA ALA A 242 2.17 -26.70 -1.01
C ALA A 242 2.66 -25.83 -2.19
N PHE A 243 2.80 -24.51 -1.96
CA PHE A 243 3.31 -23.58 -2.98
C PHE A 243 4.74 -23.88 -3.40
N THR A 244 5.61 -24.25 -2.46
CA THR A 244 7.04 -24.49 -2.75
C THR A 244 7.34 -25.90 -3.26
N ARG A 245 6.44 -26.87 -3.05
CA ARG A 245 6.66 -28.27 -3.43
C ARG A 245 5.99 -28.72 -4.72
N THR A 246 5.09 -27.92 -5.28
CA THR A 246 4.33 -28.33 -6.45
C THR A 246 4.62 -27.40 -7.62
N ASP A 247 4.97 -28.01 -8.77
CA ASP A 247 5.05 -27.33 -10.06
C ASP A 247 3.69 -27.32 -10.78
N GLU A 248 2.68 -27.98 -10.21
CA GLU A 248 1.34 -28.09 -10.78
C GLU A 248 0.35 -27.19 -10.01
N VAL A 249 -0.49 -26.50 -10.75
CA VAL A 249 -1.46 -25.53 -10.18
C VAL A 249 -2.57 -26.24 -9.41
N GLU A 250 -3.10 -27.37 -9.92
CA GLU A 250 -4.28 -28.01 -9.30
C GLU A 250 -4.03 -28.55 -7.89
N PRO A 251 -2.91 -29.22 -7.55
CA PRO A 251 -2.62 -29.63 -6.17
C PRO A 251 -2.54 -28.43 -5.21
N PHE A 252 -1.99 -27.30 -5.66
CA PHE A 252 -1.97 -26.08 -4.88
C PHE A 252 -3.39 -25.51 -4.64
N LEU A 253 -4.23 -25.46 -5.68
CA LEU A 253 -5.62 -25.02 -5.55
C LEU A 253 -6.43 -25.92 -4.61
N GLN A 254 -6.20 -27.25 -4.63
CA GLN A 254 -6.83 -28.18 -3.69
C GLN A 254 -6.42 -27.87 -2.25
N THR A 255 -5.16 -27.53 -2.00
CA THR A 255 -4.71 -27.09 -0.67
C THR A 255 -5.45 -25.82 -0.25
N LEU A 256 -5.56 -24.81 -1.10
CA LEU A 256 -6.29 -23.57 -0.80
C LEU A 256 -7.77 -23.83 -0.48
N ARG A 257 -8.43 -24.76 -1.20
CA ARG A 257 -9.82 -25.17 -0.92
C ARG A 257 -9.93 -25.86 0.44
N LYS A 258 -9.01 -26.78 0.75
CA LYS A 258 -8.96 -27.51 2.02
C LYS A 258 -8.76 -26.57 3.21
N GLU A 259 -7.92 -25.56 3.05
CA GLU A 259 -7.66 -24.55 4.08
C GLU A 259 -8.76 -23.45 4.16
N GLY A 260 -9.81 -23.54 3.33
CA GLY A 260 -10.92 -22.58 3.32
C GLY A 260 -10.58 -21.20 2.74
N VAL A 261 -9.46 -21.10 2.01
CA VAL A 261 -9.01 -19.85 1.39
C VAL A 261 -9.68 -19.65 0.02
N LEU A 262 -9.96 -20.74 -0.68
CA LEU A 262 -10.60 -20.73 -1.99
C LEU A 262 -11.99 -21.40 -1.89
N HIS A 263 -13.03 -20.62 -2.15
CA HIS A 263 -14.41 -21.07 -2.23
C HIS A 263 -14.85 -21.11 -3.69
N VAL A 264 -14.72 -22.24 -4.36
CA VAL A 264 -15.24 -22.48 -5.71
C VAL A 264 -15.96 -23.82 -5.75
#